data_44fc6929c1579d020579c2ff39e03188
#
_entry.id   44fc6929c1579d020579c2ff39e03188
#
_cell.length_a   1.000
_cell.length_b   1.000
_cell.length_c   1.000
_cell.angle_alpha   90.00
_cell.angle_beta   90.00
_cell.angle_gamma   90.00
#
_symmetry.space_group_name_H-M   'P 1'
#
loop_
_entity.id
_entity.type
_entity.pdbx_description
1 polymer ?
#
loop_
_entity_poly.entity_id
_entity_poly.type
_entity_poly.pdbx_seq_one_letter_code
_entity_poly.pdbx_strand_id
1 'polypeptide(L)'
;MEAISIFIHSFDFTSIIKLILGFVLSGIIGLERDSWNKPAGFRTHALVGISSVLVVLCGEYMYTKYNIDPSRIPAQLLSGIGFIGAGTILRDGFNVKGLTTASSLLAVTCIGLCIGCGFYFGAIVATLITYIVLSYSYLLTDKLDHFSNSKLIINLSDFSSDIIENIENILDEYDITIKKIDKSEDKLLHLDIKYNHNIKINKVISKLSNLEIVKSIEEE
;
A
#
# COMPACT_ATOMS: atom_id res chain seq x y z
N MET A 1 -18.96 45.04 20.25
CA MET A 1 -18.80 44.01 21.29
C MET A 1 -19.35 42.67 20.84
N GLU A 2 -20.46 42.59 20.09
CA GLU A 2 -21.01 41.35 19.57
C GLU A 2 -20.06 40.59 18.62
N ALA A 3 -19.38 41.29 17.72
CA ALA A 3 -18.42 40.68 16.79
C ALA A 3 -17.22 40.00 17.49
N ILE A 4 -16.76 40.58 18.61
CA ILE A 4 -15.68 40.02 19.42
C ILE A 4 -16.18 38.82 20.24
N SER A 5 -17.42 38.90 20.76
CA SER A 5 -18.07 37.78 21.46
C SER A 5 -18.29 36.60 20.52
N ILE A 6 -18.73 36.84 19.29
CA ILE A 6 -18.89 35.84 18.25
C ILE A 6 -17.53 35.24 17.87
N PHE A 7 -16.48 36.05 17.76
CA PHE A 7 -15.13 35.58 17.48
C PHE A 7 -14.57 34.71 18.60
N ILE A 8 -14.77 35.10 19.88
CA ILE A 8 -14.32 34.32 21.05
C ILE A 8 -15.12 33.04 21.22
N HIS A 9 -16.42 33.04 20.90
CA HIS A 9 -17.26 31.83 20.93
C HIS A 9 -16.98 30.87 19.76
N SER A 10 -16.45 31.39 18.64
CA SER A 10 -15.99 30.55 17.53
C SER A 10 -14.60 29.92 17.77
N PHE A 11 -13.89 30.43 18.80
CA PHE A 11 -12.60 29.85 19.23
C PHE A 11 -12.88 28.72 20.24
N ASP A 12 -13.54 27.67 19.75
CA ASP A 12 -13.84 26.51 20.56
C ASP A 12 -12.54 25.70 20.75
N PHE A 13 -11.97 25.76 21.97
CA PHE A 13 -10.77 25.03 22.36
C PHE A 13 -10.90 23.53 22.02
N THR A 14 -12.12 23.00 22.08
CA THR A 14 -12.44 21.61 21.70
C THR A 14 -12.15 21.35 20.22
N SER A 15 -12.42 22.29 19.34
CA SER A 15 -12.14 22.17 17.90
C SER A 15 -10.65 22.08 17.62
N ILE A 16 -9.82 22.83 18.36
CA ILE A 16 -8.37 22.76 18.25
C ILE A 16 -7.86 21.38 18.69
N ILE A 17 -8.36 20.88 19.84
CA ILE A 17 -8.01 19.55 20.34
C ILE A 17 -8.39 18.47 19.33
N LYS A 18 -9.59 18.55 18.73
CA LYS A 18 -10.05 17.62 17.68
C LYS A 18 -9.07 17.62 16.49
N LEU A 19 -8.67 18.79 16.00
CA LEU A 19 -7.74 18.92 14.88
C LEU A 19 -6.34 18.35 15.21
N ILE A 20 -5.81 18.64 16.41
CA ILE A 20 -4.54 18.08 16.87
C ILE A 20 -4.63 16.57 16.99
N LEU A 21 -5.71 16.04 17.56
CA LEU A 21 -5.90 14.60 17.71
C LEU A 21 -6.02 13.93 16.33
N GLY A 22 -6.72 14.54 15.39
CA GLY A 22 -6.79 14.09 14.00
C GLY A 22 -5.42 14.04 13.33
N PHE A 23 -4.61 15.09 13.51
CA PHE A 23 -3.23 15.14 13.04
C PHE A 23 -2.38 14.00 13.64
N VAL A 24 -2.45 13.81 14.95
CA VAL A 24 -1.62 12.81 15.67
C VAL A 24 -1.98 11.38 15.26
N LEU A 25 -3.28 11.01 15.34
CA LEU A 25 -3.70 9.63 15.04
C LEU A 25 -3.49 9.27 13.57
N SER A 26 -3.77 10.20 12.66
CA SER A 26 -3.51 10.01 11.23
C SER A 26 -2.03 9.99 10.91
N GLY A 27 -1.26 10.83 11.60
CA GLY A 27 0.19 10.89 11.46
C GLY A 27 0.89 9.59 11.87
N ILE A 28 0.43 8.93 12.95
CA ILE A 28 0.94 7.62 13.39
C ILE A 28 0.81 6.58 12.27
N ILE A 29 -0.35 6.51 11.62
CA ILE A 29 -0.57 5.62 10.48
C ILE A 29 0.34 6.00 9.30
N GLY A 30 0.45 7.31 9.03
CA GLY A 30 1.29 7.81 7.94
C GLY A 30 2.79 7.53 8.14
N LEU A 31 3.30 7.60 9.39
CA LEU A 31 4.69 7.27 9.72
C LEU A 31 4.98 5.78 9.47
N GLU A 32 4.05 4.90 9.80
CA GLU A 32 4.17 3.49 9.47
C GLU A 32 4.28 3.30 7.95
N ARG A 33 3.46 4.01 7.14
CA ARG A 33 3.51 3.93 5.69
C ARG A 33 4.83 4.46 5.11
N ASP A 34 5.38 5.53 5.66
CA ASP A 34 6.69 6.06 5.28
C ASP A 34 7.81 5.06 5.58
N SER A 35 7.78 4.38 6.72
CA SER A 35 8.80 3.38 7.09
C SER A 35 8.88 2.22 6.08
N TRP A 36 7.80 1.94 5.35
CA TRP A 36 7.73 0.91 4.31
C TRP A 36 7.80 1.48 2.88
N ASN A 37 8.23 2.73 2.69
CA ASN A 37 8.34 3.40 1.40
C ASN A 37 7.05 3.27 0.53
N LYS A 38 5.87 3.45 1.15
CA LYS A 38 4.60 3.37 0.43
C LYS A 38 4.25 4.71 -0.24
N PRO A 39 3.44 4.72 -1.32
CA PRO A 39 3.15 5.92 -2.13
C PRO A 39 2.57 7.10 -1.34
N ALA A 40 1.74 6.85 -0.31
CA ALA A 40 1.22 7.87 0.59
C ALA A 40 1.77 7.62 2.00
N GLY A 41 2.52 8.58 2.53
CA GLY A 41 3.16 8.54 3.84
C GLY A 41 2.56 9.55 4.83
N PHE A 42 3.39 10.01 5.77
CA PHE A 42 3.01 10.91 6.87
C PHE A 42 2.24 12.14 6.41
N ARG A 43 2.80 12.89 5.44
CA ARG A 43 2.20 14.16 4.97
C ARG A 43 0.79 13.94 4.44
N THR A 44 0.61 12.92 3.63
CA THR A 44 -0.70 12.63 2.99
C THR A 44 -1.73 12.20 4.03
N HIS A 45 -1.37 11.27 4.93
CA HIS A 45 -2.29 10.78 5.96
C HIS A 45 -2.65 11.88 6.96
N ALA A 46 -1.68 12.67 7.41
CA ALA A 46 -1.92 13.80 8.33
C ALA A 46 -2.87 14.84 7.72
N LEU A 47 -2.66 15.24 6.46
CA LEU A 47 -3.53 16.17 5.77
C LEU A 47 -4.94 15.63 5.59
N VAL A 48 -5.10 14.37 5.21
CA VAL A 48 -6.40 13.72 5.07
C VAL A 48 -7.13 13.66 6.41
N GLY A 49 -6.43 13.29 7.49
CA GLY A 49 -7.01 13.23 8.83
C GLY A 49 -7.49 14.59 9.33
N ILE A 50 -6.64 15.63 9.23
CA ILE A 50 -7.03 17.02 9.60
C ILE A 50 -8.23 17.49 8.78
N SER A 51 -8.20 17.28 7.46
CA SER A 51 -9.29 17.68 6.56
C SER A 51 -10.59 16.97 6.92
N SER A 52 -10.54 15.71 7.32
CA SER A 52 -11.71 14.93 7.72
C SER A 52 -12.35 15.48 9.01
N VAL A 53 -11.52 15.82 10.01
CA VAL A 53 -12.00 16.50 11.23
C VAL A 53 -12.64 17.84 10.89
N LEU A 54 -11.95 18.64 10.07
CA LEU A 54 -12.42 19.98 9.68
C LEU A 54 -13.77 19.93 8.96
N VAL A 55 -13.98 18.94 8.09
CA VAL A 55 -15.24 18.76 7.38
C VAL A 55 -16.42 18.53 8.34
N VAL A 56 -16.22 17.76 9.41
CA VAL A 56 -17.24 17.54 10.45
C VAL A 56 -17.50 18.84 11.22
N LEU A 57 -16.46 19.55 11.63
CA LEU A 57 -16.60 20.83 12.31
C LEU A 57 -17.33 21.87 11.45
N CYS A 58 -17.06 21.91 10.15
CA CYS A 58 -17.82 22.73 9.20
C CYS A 58 -19.30 22.33 9.14
N GLY A 59 -19.61 21.03 9.11
CA GLY A 59 -20.98 20.54 9.14
C GLY A 59 -21.73 20.97 10.41
N GLU A 60 -21.06 20.84 11.57
CA GLU A 60 -21.58 21.25 12.87
C GLU A 60 -21.83 22.78 12.92
N TYR A 61 -20.89 23.59 12.41
CA TYR A 61 -21.06 25.02 12.29
C TYR A 61 -22.24 25.43 11.38
N MET A 62 -22.38 24.75 10.23
CA MET A 62 -23.51 25.01 9.32
C MET A 62 -24.85 24.62 9.91
N TYR A 63 -24.90 23.53 10.68
CA TYR A 63 -26.11 23.14 11.42
C TYR A 63 -26.49 24.22 12.44
N THR A 64 -25.53 24.64 13.27
CA THR A 64 -25.77 25.62 14.34
C THR A 64 -26.24 26.98 13.80
N LYS A 65 -25.64 27.43 12.68
CA LYS A 65 -25.89 28.76 12.14
C LYS A 65 -27.06 28.82 11.16
N TYR A 66 -27.25 27.75 10.37
CA TYR A 66 -28.20 27.77 9.25
C TYR A 66 -29.23 26.62 9.30
N ASN A 67 -29.18 25.77 10.33
CA ASN A 67 -30.02 24.60 10.49
C ASN A 67 -29.93 23.62 9.26
N ILE A 68 -28.77 23.53 8.67
CA ILE A 68 -28.48 22.62 7.56
C ILE A 68 -28.01 21.27 8.13
N ASP A 69 -28.45 20.17 7.54
CA ASP A 69 -28.06 18.82 7.95
C ASP A 69 -26.52 18.66 7.98
N PRO A 70 -25.91 18.39 9.15
CA PRO A 70 -24.46 18.32 9.31
C PRO A 70 -23.82 17.12 8.63
N SER A 71 -24.59 16.08 8.27
CA SER A 71 -24.06 14.86 7.66
C SER A 71 -23.71 15.01 6.17
N ARG A 72 -24.24 16.03 5.50
CA ARG A 72 -24.13 16.18 4.04
C ARG A 72 -22.69 16.38 3.57
N ILE A 73 -21.91 17.21 4.27
CA ILE A 73 -20.51 17.48 3.88
C ILE A 73 -19.62 16.28 4.17
N PRO A 74 -19.70 15.64 5.36
CA PRO A 74 -18.98 14.39 5.62
C PRO A 74 -19.30 13.25 4.63
N ALA A 75 -20.54 13.11 4.21
CA ALA A 75 -20.93 12.13 3.20
C ALA A 75 -20.24 12.37 1.85
N GLN A 76 -20.11 13.63 1.42
CA GLN A 76 -19.38 13.98 0.19
C GLN A 76 -17.87 13.75 0.31
N LEU A 77 -17.29 13.93 1.51
CA LEU A 77 -15.87 13.62 1.73
C LEU A 77 -15.59 12.13 1.50
N LEU A 78 -16.45 11.23 2.02
CA LEU A 78 -16.28 9.78 1.81
C LEU A 78 -16.32 9.40 0.32
N SER A 79 -17.14 10.08 -0.47
CA SER A 79 -17.12 9.92 -1.93
C SER A 79 -15.85 10.48 -2.55
N GLY A 80 -15.43 11.68 -2.12
CA GLY A 80 -14.25 12.38 -2.64
C GLY A 80 -12.92 11.67 -2.35
N ILE A 81 -12.78 11.01 -1.20
CA ILE A 81 -11.55 10.28 -0.87
C ILE A 81 -11.30 9.10 -1.83
N GLY A 82 -12.36 8.58 -2.44
CA GLY A 82 -12.25 7.55 -3.47
C GLY A 82 -11.40 7.99 -4.66
N PHE A 83 -11.49 9.28 -5.05
CA PHE A 83 -10.67 9.84 -6.12
C PHE A 83 -9.17 9.89 -5.73
N ILE A 84 -8.86 10.34 -4.51
CA ILE A 84 -7.48 10.35 -4.00
C ILE A 84 -6.95 8.92 -3.88
N GLY A 85 -7.77 7.99 -3.35
CA GLY A 85 -7.43 6.58 -3.25
C GLY A 85 -7.13 5.96 -4.62
N ALA A 86 -7.98 6.21 -5.61
CA ALA A 86 -7.79 5.74 -6.99
C ALA A 86 -6.46 6.27 -7.58
N GLY A 87 -6.09 7.52 -7.27
CA GLY A 87 -4.81 8.11 -7.69
C GLY A 87 -3.57 7.42 -7.11
N THR A 88 -3.71 6.60 -6.07
CA THR A 88 -2.60 5.79 -5.52
C THR A 88 -2.51 4.39 -6.11
N ILE A 89 -3.49 3.97 -6.89
CA ILE A 89 -3.55 2.64 -7.49
C ILE A 89 -2.91 2.67 -8.86
N LEU A 90 -1.82 1.94 -9.01
CA LEU A 90 -1.10 1.79 -10.27
C LEU A 90 -1.23 0.36 -10.76
N ARG A 91 -1.60 0.20 -12.02
CA ARG A 91 -1.65 -1.10 -12.70
C ARG A 91 -0.50 -1.18 -13.70
N ASP A 92 0.34 -2.19 -13.51
CA ASP A 92 1.43 -2.53 -14.43
C ASP A 92 1.23 -3.98 -14.89
N GLY A 93 0.68 -4.14 -16.07
CA GLY A 93 0.26 -5.42 -16.62
C GLY A 93 -0.77 -6.13 -15.72
N PHE A 94 -0.40 -7.28 -15.16
CA PHE A 94 -1.23 -8.05 -14.22
C PHE A 94 -1.03 -7.63 -12.76
N ASN A 95 -0.01 -6.83 -12.46
CA ASN A 95 0.28 -6.39 -11.10
C ASN A 95 -0.48 -5.10 -10.78
N VAL A 96 -1.14 -5.07 -9.62
CA VAL A 96 -1.83 -3.89 -9.09
C VAL A 96 -1.17 -3.49 -7.78
N LYS A 97 -0.60 -2.29 -7.74
CA LYS A 97 0.04 -1.70 -6.55
C LYS A 97 -0.84 -0.57 -6.00
N GLY A 98 -0.72 -0.28 -4.70
CA GLY A 98 -1.40 0.88 -4.08
C GLY A 98 -2.77 0.60 -3.45
N LEU A 99 -3.35 -0.61 -3.58
CA LEU A 99 -4.65 -0.97 -2.97
C LEU A 99 -4.66 -0.76 -1.44
N THR A 100 -3.64 -1.24 -0.74
CA THR A 100 -3.50 -1.04 0.71
C THR A 100 -3.36 0.44 1.07
N THR A 101 -2.65 1.22 0.26
CA THR A 101 -2.51 2.66 0.44
C THR A 101 -3.84 3.37 0.29
N ALA A 102 -4.62 3.05 -0.74
CA ALA A 102 -5.97 3.59 -0.93
C ALA A 102 -6.89 3.26 0.27
N SER A 103 -6.83 2.01 0.75
CA SER A 103 -7.60 1.56 1.92
C SER A 103 -7.16 2.27 3.21
N SER A 104 -5.86 2.52 3.40
CA SER A 104 -5.36 3.26 4.58
C SER A 104 -5.80 4.73 4.59
N LEU A 105 -5.88 5.39 3.43
CA LEU A 105 -6.42 6.74 3.31
C LEU A 105 -7.91 6.81 3.65
N LEU A 106 -8.70 5.83 3.22
CA LEU A 106 -10.10 5.72 3.61
C LEU A 106 -10.25 5.50 5.13
N ALA A 107 -9.44 4.61 5.72
CA ALA A 107 -9.45 4.37 7.17
C ALA A 107 -9.13 5.65 7.96
N VAL A 108 -8.10 6.39 7.57
CA VAL A 108 -7.73 7.67 8.18
C VAL A 108 -8.83 8.72 8.04
N THR A 109 -9.52 8.75 6.91
CA THR A 109 -10.68 9.61 6.71
C THR A 109 -11.78 9.28 7.73
N CYS A 110 -12.13 8.01 7.89
CA CYS A 110 -13.13 7.57 8.88
C CYS A 110 -12.70 7.89 10.32
N ILE A 111 -11.41 7.71 10.66
CA ILE A 111 -10.85 8.08 11.97
C ILE A 111 -11.03 9.59 12.21
N GLY A 112 -10.69 10.43 11.23
CA GLY A 112 -10.88 11.88 11.30
C GLY A 112 -12.34 12.28 11.48
N LEU A 113 -13.26 11.64 10.77
CA LEU A 113 -14.72 11.87 10.94
C LEU A 113 -15.17 11.50 12.37
N CYS A 114 -14.73 10.38 12.91
CA CYS A 114 -15.02 9.95 14.30
C CYS A 114 -14.54 11.00 15.31
N ILE A 115 -13.33 11.53 15.15
CA ILE A 115 -12.77 12.57 16.02
C ILE A 115 -13.62 13.85 15.92
N GLY A 116 -13.95 14.26 14.70
CA GLY A 116 -14.80 15.42 14.46
C GLY A 116 -16.16 15.31 15.17
N CYS A 117 -16.80 14.15 15.10
CA CYS A 117 -18.05 13.87 15.81
C CYS A 117 -17.90 13.70 17.33
N GLY A 118 -16.68 13.69 17.89
CA GLY A 118 -16.45 13.45 19.32
C GLY A 118 -16.42 11.97 19.72
N PHE A 119 -16.45 11.04 18.77
CA PHE A 119 -16.34 9.60 19.02
C PHE A 119 -14.86 9.18 19.17
N TYR A 120 -14.19 9.72 20.20
CA TYR A 120 -12.74 9.57 20.41
C TYR A 120 -12.32 8.12 20.65
N PHE A 121 -13.08 7.38 21.47
CA PHE A 121 -12.76 5.98 21.76
C PHE A 121 -12.75 5.13 20.50
N GLY A 122 -13.74 5.29 19.64
CA GLY A 122 -13.80 4.59 18.35
C GLY A 122 -12.63 4.97 17.43
N ALA A 123 -12.25 6.24 17.40
CA ALA A 123 -11.11 6.71 16.62
C ALA A 123 -9.78 6.11 17.09
N ILE A 124 -9.54 6.02 18.41
CA ILE A 124 -8.33 5.43 18.99
C ILE A 124 -8.27 3.93 18.67
N VAL A 125 -9.36 3.20 18.89
CA VAL A 125 -9.43 1.76 18.60
C VAL A 125 -9.24 1.49 17.10
N ALA A 126 -9.89 2.28 16.24
CA ALA A 126 -9.72 2.15 14.79
C ALA A 126 -8.27 2.43 14.36
N THR A 127 -7.62 3.43 14.95
CA THR A 127 -6.20 3.73 14.68
C THR A 127 -5.31 2.56 15.08
N LEU A 128 -5.52 1.99 16.27
CA LEU A 128 -4.75 0.85 16.77
C LEU A 128 -4.91 -0.37 15.85
N ILE A 129 -6.15 -0.71 15.50
CA ILE A 129 -6.41 -1.84 14.61
C ILE A 129 -5.78 -1.60 13.23
N THR A 130 -5.97 -0.40 12.67
CA THR A 130 -5.38 -0.05 11.36
C THR A 130 -3.86 -0.15 11.40
N TYR A 131 -3.22 0.38 12.45
CA TYR A 131 -1.77 0.30 12.63
C TYR A 131 -1.30 -1.15 12.72
N ILE A 132 -1.97 -1.99 13.52
CA ILE A 132 -1.67 -3.42 13.63
C ILE A 132 -1.79 -4.11 12.29
N VAL A 133 -2.89 -3.92 11.56
CA VAL A 133 -3.09 -4.53 10.24
C VAL A 133 -1.99 -4.14 9.26
N LEU A 134 -1.59 -2.86 9.23
CA LEU A 134 -0.59 -2.38 8.31
C LEU A 134 0.83 -2.88 8.65
N SER A 135 1.18 -2.91 9.94
CA SER A 135 2.51 -3.33 10.42
C SER A 135 2.69 -4.85 10.41
N TYR A 136 1.68 -5.60 10.83
CA TYR A 136 1.79 -7.06 10.97
C TYR A 136 1.42 -7.84 9.71
N SER A 137 0.69 -7.24 8.76
CA SER A 137 0.37 -7.93 7.51
C SER A 137 1.62 -8.35 6.74
N TYR A 138 2.69 -7.55 6.78
CA TYR A 138 3.97 -7.89 6.17
C TYR A 138 4.62 -9.11 6.83
N LEU A 139 4.66 -9.15 8.18
CA LEU A 139 5.23 -10.27 8.92
C LEU A 139 4.45 -11.59 8.72
N LEU A 140 3.13 -11.48 8.51
CA LEU A 140 2.30 -12.64 8.18
C LEU A 140 2.51 -13.08 6.74
N THR A 141 2.61 -12.15 5.80
CA THR A 141 2.84 -12.45 4.38
C THR A 141 4.25 -13.05 4.19
N ASP A 142 5.26 -12.52 4.87
CA ASP A 142 6.64 -13.03 4.79
C ASP A 142 6.77 -14.45 5.41
N LYS A 143 5.95 -14.76 6.43
CA LYS A 143 5.87 -16.12 7.00
C LYS A 143 5.00 -17.10 6.20
N LEU A 144 4.05 -16.58 5.42
CA LEU A 144 3.15 -17.40 4.58
C LEU A 144 3.67 -17.54 3.16
N ASP A 145 4.38 -16.55 2.64
CA ASP A 145 5.07 -16.62 1.36
C ASP A 145 6.47 -17.24 1.56
N HIS A 146 6.49 -18.57 1.79
CA HIS A 146 7.72 -19.37 1.68
C HIS A 146 8.30 -19.37 0.27
N PHE A 147 7.68 -18.63 -0.67
CA PHE A 147 8.06 -18.63 -2.06
C PHE A 147 8.45 -17.24 -2.55
N SER A 148 9.64 -17.12 -3.09
CA SER A 148 10.10 -15.95 -3.85
C SER A 148 9.75 -16.11 -5.33
N ASN A 149 9.48 -15.00 -5.99
CA ASN A 149 9.36 -14.94 -7.45
C ASN A 149 10.53 -14.13 -7.97
N SER A 150 11.26 -14.66 -8.95
CA SER A 150 12.30 -13.93 -9.69
C SER A 150 12.12 -14.17 -11.17
N LYS A 151 12.61 -13.23 -11.96
CA LYS A 151 12.72 -13.40 -13.41
C LYS A 151 14.16 -13.72 -13.75
N LEU A 152 14.38 -14.82 -14.43
CA LEU A 152 15.69 -15.16 -15.00
C LEU A 152 15.66 -14.86 -16.50
N ILE A 153 16.63 -14.09 -16.96
CA ILE A 153 16.87 -13.83 -18.38
C ILE A 153 18.12 -14.62 -18.76
N ILE A 154 17.95 -15.67 -19.54
CA ILE A 154 19.02 -16.57 -19.97
C ILE A 154 19.33 -16.29 -21.44
N ASN A 155 20.57 -15.91 -21.73
CA ASN A 155 21.05 -15.75 -23.10
C ASN A 155 21.62 -17.09 -23.56
N LEU A 156 21.00 -17.64 -24.61
CA LEU A 156 21.36 -18.95 -25.17
C LEU A 156 22.13 -18.77 -26.50
N SER A 157 23.04 -19.70 -26.79
CA SER A 157 23.74 -19.76 -28.06
C SER A 157 22.82 -20.28 -29.17
N ASP A 158 21.94 -21.22 -28.82
CA ASP A 158 20.97 -21.84 -29.72
C ASP A 158 19.70 -22.27 -28.95
N PHE A 159 18.54 -22.36 -29.65
CA PHE A 159 17.30 -22.87 -29.11
C PHE A 159 17.04 -24.30 -29.62
N SER A 160 17.41 -25.30 -28.85
CA SER A 160 16.92 -26.66 -29.06
C SER A 160 15.93 -27.08 -27.98
N SER A 161 15.03 -27.99 -28.30
CA SER A 161 14.08 -28.59 -27.34
C SER A 161 14.79 -29.20 -26.15
N ASP A 162 15.92 -29.87 -26.41
CA ASP A 162 16.70 -30.59 -25.40
C ASP A 162 17.31 -29.65 -24.36
N ILE A 163 17.60 -28.38 -24.73
CA ILE A 163 18.15 -27.37 -23.83
C ILE A 163 17.08 -26.91 -22.83
N ILE A 164 15.87 -26.67 -23.31
CA ILE A 164 14.75 -26.24 -22.46
C ILE A 164 14.43 -27.34 -21.46
N GLU A 165 14.37 -28.61 -21.92
CA GLU A 165 14.15 -29.76 -21.06
C GLU A 165 15.25 -29.89 -20.00
N ASN A 166 16.53 -29.66 -20.35
CA ASN A 166 17.62 -29.68 -19.39
C ASN A 166 17.51 -28.53 -18.36
N ILE A 167 17.10 -27.32 -18.77
CA ILE A 167 16.87 -26.21 -17.84
C ILE A 167 15.70 -26.54 -16.90
N GLU A 168 14.60 -27.08 -17.43
CA GLU A 168 13.44 -27.51 -16.64
C GLU A 168 13.84 -28.58 -15.62
N ASN A 169 14.58 -29.60 -16.02
CA ASN A 169 15.06 -30.66 -15.14
C ASN A 169 15.97 -30.13 -14.02
N ILE A 170 16.84 -29.16 -14.32
CA ILE A 170 17.68 -28.52 -13.29
C ILE A 170 16.81 -27.70 -12.31
N LEU A 171 15.82 -26.96 -12.79
CA LEU A 171 14.93 -26.18 -11.93
C LEU A 171 14.07 -27.10 -11.05
N ASP A 172 13.55 -28.19 -11.60
CA ASP A 172 12.76 -29.18 -10.86
C ASP A 172 13.59 -29.88 -9.77
N GLU A 173 14.88 -30.17 -10.00
CA GLU A 173 15.79 -30.75 -8.98
C GLU A 173 15.90 -29.88 -7.73
N TYR A 174 15.67 -28.55 -7.86
CA TYR A 174 15.69 -27.58 -6.77
C TYR A 174 14.30 -27.15 -6.30
N ASP A 175 13.23 -27.86 -6.65
CA ASP A 175 11.84 -27.50 -6.34
C ASP A 175 11.47 -26.08 -6.81
N ILE A 176 11.98 -25.67 -7.97
CA ILE A 176 11.69 -24.37 -8.59
C ILE A 176 10.61 -24.57 -9.64
N THR A 177 9.48 -23.90 -9.44
CA THR A 177 8.35 -23.96 -10.39
C THR A 177 8.44 -22.84 -11.41
N ILE A 178 8.38 -23.18 -12.69
CA ILE A 178 8.30 -22.21 -13.79
C ILE A 178 6.84 -21.78 -13.94
N LYS A 179 6.58 -20.47 -13.86
CA LYS A 179 5.25 -19.88 -14.07
C LYS A 179 5.01 -19.51 -15.52
N LYS A 180 6.05 -19.01 -16.18
CA LYS A 180 5.97 -18.52 -17.54
C LYS A 180 7.31 -18.68 -18.24
N ILE A 181 7.26 -19.04 -19.51
CA ILE A 181 8.40 -19.11 -20.41
C ILE A 181 8.09 -18.23 -21.62
N ASP A 182 8.87 -17.20 -21.82
CA ASP A 182 8.81 -16.35 -23.02
C ASP A 182 10.12 -16.46 -23.78
N LYS A 183 10.02 -16.69 -25.09
CA LYS A 183 11.18 -16.75 -26.00
C LYS A 183 11.23 -15.48 -26.82
N SER A 184 12.38 -14.79 -26.80
CA SER A 184 12.62 -13.64 -27.69
C SER A 184 13.40 -14.05 -28.95
N GLU A 185 13.22 -13.30 -30.04
CA GLU A 185 13.96 -13.51 -31.29
C GLU A 185 15.48 -13.35 -31.12
N ASP A 186 15.91 -12.61 -30.11
CA ASP A 186 17.34 -12.34 -29.79
C ASP A 186 18.05 -13.48 -29.01
N LYS A 187 17.49 -14.70 -29.04
CA LYS A 187 18.00 -15.84 -28.27
C LYS A 187 17.97 -15.64 -26.75
N LEU A 188 17.09 -14.79 -26.23
CA LEU A 188 16.83 -14.60 -24.82
C LEU A 188 15.65 -15.45 -24.38
N LEU A 189 15.84 -16.21 -23.31
CA LEU A 189 14.82 -17.00 -22.64
C LEU A 189 14.45 -16.30 -21.33
N HIS A 190 13.23 -15.77 -21.26
CA HIS A 190 12.70 -15.16 -20.05
C HIS A 190 11.90 -16.21 -19.27
N LEU A 191 12.34 -16.49 -18.05
CA LEU A 191 11.70 -17.44 -17.14
C LEU A 191 11.16 -16.70 -15.92
N ASP A 192 9.86 -16.70 -15.72
CA ASP A 192 9.26 -16.31 -14.45
C ASP A 192 9.23 -17.55 -13.55
N ILE A 193 10.04 -17.56 -12.51
CA ILE A 193 10.19 -18.70 -11.59
C ILE A 193 9.62 -18.40 -10.21
N LYS A 194 9.15 -19.46 -9.57
CA LYS A 194 8.72 -19.44 -8.16
C LYS A 194 9.49 -20.51 -7.40
N TYR A 195 10.19 -20.08 -6.33
CA TYR A 195 11.00 -20.99 -5.52
C TYR A 195 10.85 -20.68 -4.03
N ASN A 196 11.17 -21.68 -3.19
CA ASN A 196 11.17 -21.51 -1.74
C ASN A 196 12.34 -20.60 -1.32
N HIS A 197 12.08 -19.63 -0.44
CA HIS A 197 13.06 -18.66 0.05
C HIS A 197 14.32 -19.32 0.68
N ASN A 198 14.23 -20.57 1.12
CA ASN A 198 15.35 -21.36 1.64
C ASN A 198 16.32 -21.82 0.54
N ILE A 199 15.95 -21.73 -0.73
CA ILE A 199 16.79 -22.15 -1.85
C ILE A 199 17.77 -21.02 -2.17
N LYS A 200 19.06 -21.35 -2.14
CA LYS A 200 20.10 -20.40 -2.57
C LYS A 200 20.11 -20.32 -4.09
N ILE A 201 19.31 -19.41 -4.65
CA ILE A 201 19.15 -19.22 -6.10
C ILE A 201 20.48 -19.10 -6.83
N ASN A 202 21.51 -18.49 -6.20
CA ASN A 202 22.86 -18.38 -6.75
C ASN A 202 23.51 -19.74 -7.08
N LYS A 203 23.14 -20.82 -6.36
CA LYS A 203 23.64 -22.15 -6.71
C LYS A 203 23.00 -22.68 -8.00
N VAL A 204 21.73 -22.38 -8.19
CA VAL A 204 20.98 -22.76 -9.38
C VAL A 204 21.50 -21.99 -10.59
N ILE A 205 21.65 -20.67 -10.45
CA ILE A 205 22.25 -19.81 -11.47
C ILE A 205 23.64 -20.32 -11.86
N SER A 206 24.47 -20.66 -10.87
CA SER A 206 25.82 -21.23 -11.14
C SER A 206 25.74 -22.57 -11.89
N LYS A 207 24.78 -23.44 -11.56
CA LYS A 207 24.60 -24.72 -12.25
C LYS A 207 24.09 -24.53 -13.69
N LEU A 208 23.17 -23.59 -13.90
CA LEU A 208 22.69 -23.22 -15.23
C LEU A 208 23.79 -22.56 -16.09
N SER A 209 24.63 -21.72 -15.49
CA SER A 209 25.75 -21.05 -16.19
C SER A 209 26.87 -22.02 -16.62
N ASN A 210 26.95 -23.22 -16.03
CA ASN A 210 27.88 -24.25 -16.43
C ASN A 210 27.42 -25.06 -17.67
N LEU A 211 26.23 -24.82 -18.19
CA LEU A 211 25.79 -25.40 -19.47
C LEU A 211 26.52 -24.68 -20.61
N GLU A 212 27.22 -25.44 -21.47
CA GLU A 212 28.06 -24.90 -22.58
C GLU A 212 27.29 -23.94 -23.52
N ILE A 213 25.96 -23.99 -23.50
CA ILE A 213 25.07 -23.23 -24.41
C ILE A 213 24.60 -21.93 -23.79
N VAL A 214 24.77 -21.75 -22.47
CA VAL A 214 24.39 -20.54 -21.73
C VAL A 214 25.54 -19.52 -21.80
N LYS A 215 25.26 -18.34 -22.34
CA LYS A 215 26.24 -17.24 -22.45
C LYS A 215 26.25 -16.35 -21.23
N SER A 216 25.06 -15.99 -20.75
CA SER A 216 24.87 -15.15 -19.55
C SER A 216 23.51 -15.41 -18.94
N ILE A 217 23.41 -15.20 -17.63
CA ILE A 217 22.14 -15.22 -16.88
C ILE A 217 22.08 -13.93 -16.08
N GLU A 218 20.95 -13.25 -16.17
CA GLU A 218 20.62 -12.06 -15.38
C GLU A 218 19.38 -12.36 -14.55
N GLU A 219 19.39 -11.96 -13.28
CA GLU A 219 18.25 -12.05 -12.36
C GLU A 219 17.65 -10.64 -12.20
N GLU A 220 16.33 -10.53 -12.42
CA GLU A 220 15.55 -9.29 -12.31
C GLU A 220 14.49 -9.36 -11.20
#